data_85c4bb3b0ab657b23e4fe2da83fe79b8
#
_entry.id   85c4bb3b0ab657b23e4fe2da83fe79b8
#
_cell.length_a   1.000
_cell.length_b   1.000
_cell.length_c   1.000
_cell.angle_alpha   90.00
_cell.angle_beta   90.00
_cell.angle_gamma   90.00
#
_symmetry.space_group_name_H-M   'P 1'
#
loop_
_entity.id
_entity.type
_entity.pdbx_description
1 polymer ?
#
loop_
_entity_poly.entity_id
_entity_poly.type
_entity_poly.pdbx_seq_one_letter_code
_entity_poly.pdbx_strand_id
1 'polypeptide(L)'
;ITHYQEKSISNSAEYSFSNRSGLGNIMLESLNLFNSLGKETQQFKTSDTIKFVLNLKNKMTKKVNIQIAIRLKGVDQSFDAMLANEYLDKNITLNQGSNSVVCNLHNLPFSNSSFLVNVLIKKNQVIEDFVQDILYFEVIGGFFQKESYVYPNNYKGIYLEHDWIIK
;
A
#
# COMPACT_ATOMS: atom_id res chain seq x y z
N ILE A 1 15.50 -4.34 -25.21
CA ILE A 1 15.10 -5.58 -24.50
C ILE A 1 15.81 -5.54 -23.17
N THR A 2 15.10 -5.11 -22.13
CA THR A 2 15.65 -5.01 -20.78
C THR A 2 15.32 -6.29 -20.04
N HIS A 3 16.32 -7.11 -19.78
CA HIS A 3 16.20 -8.31 -18.96
C HIS A 3 15.93 -7.88 -17.50
N TYR A 4 14.69 -8.05 -17.05
CA TYR A 4 14.42 -8.17 -15.62
C TYR A 4 14.89 -9.55 -15.19
N GLN A 5 15.95 -9.60 -14.39
CA GLN A 5 16.38 -10.82 -13.72
C GLN A 5 15.28 -11.23 -12.74
N GLU A 6 14.73 -12.43 -12.93
CA GLU A 6 13.95 -13.14 -11.91
C GLU A 6 14.85 -13.38 -10.69
N LYS A 7 14.77 -12.52 -9.71
CA LYS A 7 15.31 -12.81 -8.38
C LYS A 7 14.36 -13.80 -7.71
N SER A 8 14.85 -15.01 -7.49
CA SER A 8 14.22 -16.01 -6.63
C SER A 8 13.78 -15.38 -5.31
N ILE A 9 12.50 -15.48 -5.00
CA ILE A 9 11.87 -14.99 -3.78
C ILE A 9 12.44 -15.79 -2.61
N SER A 10 13.49 -15.28 -1.96
CA SER A 10 13.88 -15.71 -0.62
C SER A 10 12.93 -15.01 0.38
N ASN A 11 12.41 -15.79 1.33
CA ASN A 11 11.41 -15.43 2.34
C ASN A 11 11.91 -14.42 3.39
N SER A 12 12.47 -13.30 2.99
CA SER A 12 12.66 -12.10 3.81
C SER A 12 12.56 -10.91 2.86
N ALA A 13 11.49 -10.13 2.97
CA ALA A 13 11.35 -8.89 2.23
C ALA A 13 12.51 -7.96 2.64
N GLU A 14 13.58 -7.91 1.85
CA GLU A 14 14.56 -6.85 1.97
C GLU A 14 13.89 -5.55 1.53
N TYR A 15 13.49 -4.74 2.52
CA TYR A 15 12.96 -3.41 2.26
C TYR A 15 14.07 -2.53 1.69
N SER A 16 13.83 -1.98 0.50
CA SER A 16 14.75 -1.02 -0.07
C SER A 16 14.46 0.38 0.49
N PHE A 17 15.27 0.82 1.44
CA PHE A 17 15.26 2.21 1.91
C PHE A 17 16.26 3.08 1.14
N SER A 18 16.73 2.63 -0.02
CA SER A 18 17.74 3.32 -0.82
C SER A 18 17.24 4.65 -1.38
N ASN A 19 15.93 4.79 -1.61
CA ASN A 19 15.32 6.01 -2.13
C ASN A 19 14.45 6.65 -1.04
N ARG A 20 15.08 7.41 -0.15
CA ARG A 20 14.49 8.03 1.02
C ARG A 20 14.87 9.49 1.16
N SER A 21 13.91 10.34 1.55
CA SER A 21 14.13 11.76 1.83
C SER A 21 13.22 12.26 2.95
N GLY A 22 13.53 13.40 3.55
CA GLY A 22 12.77 14.02 4.63
C GLY A 22 13.64 14.41 5.82
N LEU A 23 13.04 15.00 6.85
CA LEU A 23 13.76 15.46 8.05
C LEU A 23 14.23 14.31 8.95
N GLY A 24 13.53 13.18 8.92
CA GLY A 24 13.90 11.98 9.67
C GLY A 24 13.62 12.01 11.17
N ASN A 25 12.83 12.96 11.67
CA ASN A 25 12.38 12.93 13.06
C ASN A 25 11.31 11.86 13.29
N ILE A 26 10.54 11.55 12.26
CA ILE A 26 9.57 10.46 12.22
C ILE A 26 9.91 9.60 11.00
N MET A 27 10.16 8.32 11.22
CA MET A 27 10.66 7.43 10.16
C MET A 27 9.84 6.14 10.08
N LEU A 28 9.64 5.66 8.87
CA LEU A 28 9.16 4.31 8.59
C LEU A 28 10.30 3.31 8.85
N GLU A 29 10.07 2.35 9.74
CA GLU A 29 11.03 1.27 10.05
C GLU A 29 10.74 0.01 9.21
N SER A 30 9.45 -0.30 8.99
CA SER A 30 9.03 -1.41 8.12
C SER A 30 7.62 -1.21 7.60
N LEU A 31 7.33 -1.89 6.48
CA LEU A 31 6.00 -2.00 5.89
C LEU A 31 5.74 -3.47 5.54
N ASN A 32 4.73 -4.08 6.16
CA ASN A 32 4.34 -5.46 5.89
C ASN A 32 2.92 -5.51 5.36
N LEU A 33 2.65 -6.41 4.42
CA LEU A 33 1.34 -6.65 3.83
C LEU A 33 0.78 -7.97 4.32
N PHE A 34 -0.47 -7.94 4.77
CA PHE A 34 -1.18 -9.14 5.22
C PHE A 34 -2.51 -9.28 4.49
N ASN A 35 -2.90 -10.52 4.23
CA ASN A 35 -4.25 -10.82 3.74
C ASN A 35 -5.27 -10.86 4.90
N SER A 36 -6.55 -11.08 4.56
CA SER A 36 -7.65 -11.17 5.53
C SER A 36 -7.49 -12.28 6.58
N LEU A 37 -6.69 -13.31 6.29
CA LEU A 37 -6.37 -14.42 7.22
C LEU A 37 -5.16 -14.10 8.12
N GLY A 38 -4.59 -12.90 8.02
CA GLY A 38 -3.41 -12.50 8.79
C GLY A 38 -2.10 -13.11 8.30
N LYS A 39 -2.08 -13.70 7.10
CA LYS A 39 -0.84 -14.23 6.50
C LYS A 39 -0.13 -13.12 5.75
N GLU A 40 1.16 -12.95 6.00
CA GLU A 40 2.01 -12.04 5.24
C GLU A 40 2.16 -12.54 3.80
N THR A 41 1.93 -11.65 2.83
CA THR A 41 1.97 -11.97 1.41
C THR A 41 2.18 -10.71 0.57
N GLN A 42 2.76 -10.89 -0.61
CA GLN A 42 2.85 -9.88 -1.67
C GLN A 42 1.96 -10.23 -2.86
N GLN A 43 1.12 -11.24 -2.75
CA GLN A 43 0.23 -11.70 -3.79
C GLN A 43 -1.21 -11.70 -3.30
N PHE A 44 -2.09 -10.97 -3.99
CA PHE A 44 -3.49 -10.79 -3.67
C PHE A 44 -4.36 -11.11 -4.87
N LYS A 45 -5.66 -11.27 -4.63
CA LYS A 45 -6.67 -11.40 -5.68
C LYS A 45 -7.55 -10.17 -5.73
N THR A 46 -8.20 -9.95 -6.86
CA THR A 46 -9.29 -8.98 -6.96
C THR A 46 -10.30 -9.24 -5.83
N SER A 47 -10.83 -8.20 -5.22
CA SER A 47 -11.73 -8.19 -4.05
C SER A 47 -11.10 -8.59 -2.71
N ASP A 48 -9.84 -8.98 -2.66
CA ASP A 48 -9.17 -9.19 -1.38
C ASP A 48 -9.10 -7.92 -0.54
N THR A 49 -8.87 -8.09 0.74
CA THR A 49 -8.47 -7.01 1.64
C THR A 49 -6.97 -7.07 1.87
N ILE A 50 -6.29 -5.96 1.63
CA ILE A 50 -4.88 -5.78 2.00
C ILE A 50 -4.80 -5.00 3.30
N LYS A 51 -4.09 -5.57 4.27
CA LYS A 51 -3.75 -4.88 5.51
C LYS A 51 -2.29 -4.43 5.44
N PHE A 52 -2.08 -3.12 5.34
CA PHE A 52 -0.76 -2.49 5.42
C PHE A 52 -0.43 -2.23 6.89
N VAL A 53 0.65 -2.80 7.39
CA VAL A 53 1.17 -2.57 8.74
C VAL A 53 2.45 -1.76 8.64
N LEU A 54 2.39 -0.51 9.11
CA LEU A 54 3.51 0.43 9.11
C LEU A 54 4.10 0.52 10.53
N ASN A 55 5.34 0.13 10.71
CA ASN A 55 6.06 0.38 11.94
C ASN A 55 6.85 1.67 11.81
N LEU A 56 6.63 2.60 12.74
CA LEU A 56 7.13 3.95 12.69
C LEU A 56 7.96 4.26 13.94
N LYS A 57 9.03 5.01 13.78
CA LYS A 57 9.81 5.57 14.88
C LYS A 57 9.60 7.07 14.98
N ASN A 58 9.06 7.52 16.11
CA ASN A 58 9.04 8.92 16.49
C ASN A 58 10.24 9.22 17.40
N LYS A 59 11.23 9.94 16.88
CA LYS A 59 12.44 10.35 17.62
C LYS A 59 12.23 11.60 18.49
N MET A 60 11.08 12.28 18.31
CA MET A 60 10.77 13.47 19.09
C MET A 60 10.39 13.09 20.53
N THR A 61 10.64 13.98 21.46
CA THR A 61 10.39 13.76 22.90
C THR A 61 8.92 13.90 23.32
N LYS A 62 8.03 14.16 22.37
CA LYS A 62 6.59 14.38 22.60
C LYS A 62 5.72 13.61 21.62
N LYS A 63 4.45 13.48 21.98
CA LYS A 63 3.41 13.00 21.06
C LYS A 63 3.27 13.97 19.88
N VAL A 64 3.05 13.43 18.69
CA VAL A 64 2.91 14.21 17.46
C VAL A 64 1.75 13.68 16.62
N ASN A 65 0.99 14.58 16.03
CA ASN A 65 0.01 14.24 14.99
C ASN A 65 0.71 14.23 13.63
N ILE A 66 0.40 13.23 12.83
CA ILE A 66 1.00 13.04 11.53
C ILE A 66 -0.07 12.80 10.45
N GLN A 67 0.34 13.02 9.23
CA GLN A 67 -0.33 12.64 8.00
C GLN A 67 0.48 11.54 7.33
N ILE A 68 -0.19 10.45 6.96
CA ILE A 68 0.42 9.33 6.22
C ILE A 68 -0.32 9.15 4.91
N ALA A 69 0.42 9.04 3.82
CA ALA A 69 -0.09 8.62 2.54
C ALA A 69 0.69 7.40 2.03
N ILE A 70 -0.04 6.37 1.60
CA ILE A 70 0.49 5.21 0.89
C ILE A 70 0.10 5.39 -0.58
N ARG A 71 1.07 5.48 -1.46
CA ARG A 71 0.86 5.57 -2.91
C ARG A 71 1.11 4.20 -3.52
N LEU A 72 0.15 3.71 -4.28
CA LEU A 72 0.24 2.50 -5.07
C LEU A 72 0.50 2.92 -6.53
N LYS A 73 1.73 2.74 -6.97
CA LYS A 73 2.16 3.10 -8.32
C LYS A 73 2.16 1.85 -9.20
N GLY A 74 1.35 1.83 -10.24
CA GLY A 74 1.36 0.76 -11.23
C GLY A 74 2.74 0.63 -11.90
N VAL A 75 3.28 -0.58 -11.97
CA VAL A 75 4.62 -0.84 -12.55
C VAL A 75 4.67 -0.43 -14.02
N ASP A 76 3.58 -0.59 -14.74
CA ASP A 76 3.42 -0.18 -16.14
C ASP A 76 3.04 1.30 -16.30
N GLN A 77 3.05 2.08 -15.20
CA GLN A 77 2.65 3.50 -15.14
C GLN A 77 1.20 3.75 -15.58
N SER A 78 0.36 2.72 -15.63
CA SER A 78 -1.02 2.81 -16.11
C SER A 78 -1.91 3.64 -15.18
N PHE A 79 -1.62 3.65 -13.88
CA PHE A 79 -2.34 4.49 -12.91
C PHE A 79 -1.59 4.58 -11.58
N ASP A 80 -2.04 5.54 -10.76
CA ASP A 80 -1.66 5.74 -9.37
C ASP A 80 -2.91 5.74 -8.49
N ALA A 81 -2.82 5.10 -7.33
CA ALA A 81 -3.83 5.21 -6.28
C ALA A 81 -3.18 5.70 -4.99
N MET A 82 -3.93 6.44 -4.19
CA MET A 82 -3.44 6.98 -2.93
C MET A 82 -4.40 6.67 -1.79
N LEU A 83 -3.84 6.16 -0.71
CA LEU A 83 -4.52 5.93 0.56
C LEU A 83 -3.95 6.92 1.57
N ALA A 84 -4.74 7.90 2.00
CA ALA A 84 -4.28 8.92 2.93
C ALA A 84 -5.26 9.08 4.08
N ASN A 85 -4.75 9.20 5.32
CA ASN A 85 -5.60 9.42 6.48
C ASN A 85 -6.31 10.76 6.46
N GLU A 86 -5.76 11.75 5.76
CA GLU A 86 -6.38 13.06 5.54
C GLU A 86 -7.72 12.96 4.80
N TYR A 87 -7.86 12.03 3.84
CA TYR A 87 -9.11 11.85 3.07
C TYR A 87 -10.28 11.34 3.92
N LEU A 88 -9.98 10.80 5.09
CA LEU A 88 -10.96 10.23 6.02
C LEU A 88 -11.12 11.06 7.29
N ASP A 89 -10.51 12.24 7.36
CA ASP A 89 -10.45 13.07 8.57
C ASP A 89 -9.97 12.30 9.81
N LYS A 90 -9.07 11.32 9.60
CA LYS A 90 -8.52 10.49 10.68
C LYS A 90 -7.21 11.08 11.20
N ASN A 91 -7.21 11.43 12.48
CA ASN A 91 -6.00 11.85 13.17
C ASN A 91 -5.17 10.62 13.57
N ILE A 92 -3.87 10.63 13.23
CA ILE A 92 -2.91 9.64 13.67
C ILE A 92 -1.93 10.32 14.62
N THR A 93 -1.95 9.91 15.89
CA THR A 93 -1.06 10.43 16.92
C THR A 93 -0.02 9.38 17.29
N LEU A 94 1.25 9.71 17.15
CA LEU A 94 2.35 8.85 17.54
C LEU A 94 2.87 9.24 18.94
N ASN A 95 3.12 8.22 19.78
CA ASN A 95 3.90 8.39 20.99
C ASN A 95 5.40 8.52 20.66
N GLN A 96 6.21 8.99 21.61
CA GLN A 96 7.67 8.88 21.50
C GLN A 96 8.07 7.40 21.36
N GLY A 97 9.03 7.12 20.51
CA GLY A 97 9.52 5.77 20.28
C GLY A 97 8.79 5.03 19.14
N SER A 98 8.66 3.73 19.27
CA SER A 98 8.10 2.87 18.24
C SER A 98 6.57 2.86 18.31
N ASN A 99 5.94 2.91 17.15
CA ASN A 99 4.48 2.91 16.96
C ASN A 99 4.14 1.97 15.79
N SER A 100 2.94 1.41 15.82
CA SER A 100 2.41 0.65 14.69
C SER A 100 1.11 1.27 14.21
N VAL A 101 1.01 1.51 12.92
CA VAL A 101 -0.18 2.06 12.25
C VAL A 101 -0.67 1.07 11.20
N VAL A 102 -1.97 0.88 11.13
CA VAL A 102 -2.60 -0.05 10.18
C VAL A 102 -3.50 0.71 9.24
N CYS A 103 -3.35 0.44 7.93
CA CYS A 103 -4.27 0.86 6.89
C CYS A 103 -4.87 -0.38 6.23
N ASN A 104 -6.20 -0.47 6.15
CA ASN A 104 -6.89 -1.55 5.46
C ASN A 104 -7.46 -1.03 4.14
N LEU A 105 -7.06 -1.64 3.04
CA LEU A 105 -7.67 -1.45 1.72
C LEU A 105 -8.63 -2.61 1.47
N HIS A 106 -9.92 -2.31 1.55
CA HIS A 106 -10.98 -3.30 1.38
C HIS A 106 -11.40 -3.42 -0.09
N ASN A 107 -11.86 -4.62 -0.46
CA ASN A 107 -12.47 -4.89 -1.76
C ASN A 107 -11.58 -4.40 -2.92
N LEU A 108 -10.38 -4.95 -3.01
CA LEU A 108 -9.33 -4.55 -3.95
C LEU A 108 -9.86 -4.45 -5.39
N PRO A 109 -9.95 -3.25 -5.99
CA PRO A 109 -10.64 -3.04 -7.25
C PRO A 109 -9.77 -3.27 -8.48
N PHE A 110 -8.59 -3.86 -8.31
CA PHE A 110 -7.62 -4.06 -9.38
C PHE A 110 -7.69 -5.48 -9.95
N SER A 111 -7.34 -5.60 -11.23
CA SER A 111 -7.12 -6.89 -11.89
C SER A 111 -5.64 -7.03 -12.25
N ASN A 112 -5.17 -8.22 -12.49
CA ASN A 112 -3.87 -8.62 -13.07
C ASN A 112 -2.85 -7.45 -13.20
N SER A 113 -2.48 -6.85 -12.09
CA SER A 113 -1.67 -5.64 -12.03
C SER A 113 -0.59 -5.78 -10.97
N SER A 114 0.51 -5.07 -11.16
CA SER A 114 1.64 -5.04 -10.23
C SER A 114 1.89 -3.63 -9.73
N PHE A 115 2.26 -3.50 -8.48
CA PHE A 115 2.39 -2.22 -7.79
C PHE A 115 3.73 -2.09 -7.08
N LEU A 116 4.29 -0.89 -7.16
CA LEU A 116 5.30 -0.39 -6.24
C LEU A 116 4.63 0.50 -5.19
N VAL A 117 5.06 0.37 -3.96
CA VAL A 117 4.50 1.11 -2.84
C VAL A 117 5.45 2.21 -2.39
N ASN A 118 4.94 3.44 -2.32
CA ASN A 118 5.64 4.56 -1.72
C ASN A 118 4.91 4.98 -0.44
N VAL A 119 5.64 5.43 0.56
CA VAL A 119 5.09 5.93 1.81
C VAL A 119 5.58 7.35 2.06
N LEU A 120 4.64 8.26 2.29
CA LEU A 120 4.89 9.65 2.64
C LEU A 120 4.37 9.93 4.05
N ILE A 121 5.22 10.46 4.91
CA ILE A 121 4.89 10.89 6.26
C ILE A 121 5.15 12.37 6.39
N LYS A 122 4.12 13.12 6.80
CA LYS A 122 4.22 14.56 7.05
C LYS A 122 3.83 14.90 8.49
N LYS A 123 4.38 15.98 8.97
CA LYS A 123 3.95 16.67 10.19
C LYS A 123 3.83 18.15 9.89
N ASN A 124 2.64 18.74 10.13
CA ASN A 124 2.38 20.16 9.82
C ASN A 124 2.79 20.55 8.39
N GLN A 125 2.42 19.72 7.40
CA GLN A 125 2.76 19.87 5.97
C GLN A 125 4.26 19.74 5.63
N VAL A 126 5.13 19.47 6.60
CA VAL A 126 6.55 19.24 6.37
C VAL A 126 6.81 17.75 6.23
N ILE A 127 7.59 17.36 5.23
CA ILE A 127 7.95 15.95 4.97
C ILE A 127 8.94 15.50 6.04
N GLU A 128 8.50 14.56 6.86
CA GLU A 128 9.36 13.89 7.84
C GLU A 128 10.07 12.68 7.23
N ASP A 129 9.36 11.93 6.37
CA ASP A 129 9.91 10.76 5.69
C ASP A 129 9.15 10.50 4.38
N PHE A 130 9.88 10.30 3.31
CA PHE A 130 9.34 9.87 2.03
C PHE A 130 10.19 8.71 1.51
N VAL A 131 9.62 7.51 1.53
CA VAL A 131 10.26 6.28 1.07
C VAL A 131 9.59 5.84 -0.22
N GLN A 132 10.38 5.72 -1.30
CA GLN A 132 9.89 5.33 -2.60
C GLN A 132 10.26 3.88 -2.91
N ASP A 133 9.37 3.21 -3.61
CA ASP A 133 9.53 1.84 -4.11
C ASP A 133 9.97 0.84 -3.01
N ILE A 134 9.44 1.04 -1.80
CA ILE A 134 9.83 0.26 -0.62
C ILE A 134 9.42 -1.20 -0.73
N LEU A 135 8.34 -1.49 -1.45
CA LEU A 135 7.75 -2.82 -1.53
C LEU A 135 7.04 -2.98 -2.88
N TYR A 136 7.05 -4.20 -3.38
CA TYR A 136 6.33 -4.65 -4.57
C TYR A 136 5.22 -5.62 -4.16
N PHE A 137 4.05 -5.58 -4.81
CA PHE A 137 3.04 -6.61 -4.72
C PHE A 137 2.27 -6.79 -6.03
N GLU A 138 1.61 -7.93 -6.16
CA GLU A 138 0.82 -8.30 -7.33
C GLU A 138 -0.64 -8.56 -6.98
N VAL A 139 -1.51 -8.20 -7.91
CA VAL A 139 -2.90 -8.63 -7.92
C VAL A 139 -3.08 -9.59 -9.07
N ILE A 140 -3.44 -10.83 -8.77
CA ILE A 140 -3.65 -11.90 -9.72
C ILE A 140 -5.13 -12.24 -9.76
N GLY A 141 -5.77 -12.17 -10.90
CA GLY A 141 -7.13 -12.66 -11.12
C GLY A 141 -8.06 -12.66 -9.90
N GLY A 142 -9.30 -12.93 -10.08
CA GLY A 142 -10.29 -12.98 -8.99
C GLY A 142 -11.66 -12.57 -9.48
N PHE A 143 -12.59 -12.43 -8.53
CA PHE A 143 -13.95 -12.00 -8.81
C PHE A 143 -14.20 -10.62 -8.21
N PHE A 144 -14.99 -9.82 -8.89
CA PHE A 144 -15.48 -8.55 -8.36
C PHE A 144 -16.99 -8.50 -8.51
N GLN A 145 -17.74 -8.21 -7.48
CA GLN A 145 -19.20 -8.18 -7.39
C GLN A 145 -19.94 -9.51 -7.67
N LYS A 146 -19.46 -10.34 -8.60
CA LYS A 146 -20.13 -11.60 -8.97
C LYS A 146 -19.13 -12.75 -9.03
N GLU A 147 -19.23 -13.68 -8.08
CA GLU A 147 -18.32 -14.81 -7.94
C GLU A 147 -18.31 -15.77 -9.13
N SER A 148 -19.41 -15.81 -9.93
CA SER A 148 -19.52 -16.67 -11.10
C SER A 148 -18.90 -16.10 -12.38
N TYR A 149 -18.42 -14.86 -12.36
CA TYR A 149 -17.82 -14.22 -13.54
C TYR A 149 -16.34 -14.00 -13.33
N VAL A 150 -15.53 -14.67 -14.13
CA VAL A 150 -14.06 -14.54 -14.17
C VAL A 150 -13.71 -13.54 -15.28
N TYR A 151 -13.03 -12.48 -14.93
CA TYR A 151 -12.55 -11.51 -15.92
C TYR A 151 -11.39 -12.09 -16.74
N PRO A 152 -11.28 -11.74 -18.03
CA PRO A 152 -10.17 -12.19 -18.85
C PRO A 152 -8.81 -11.80 -18.24
N ASN A 153 -7.82 -12.71 -18.32
CA ASN A 153 -6.49 -12.49 -17.75
C ASN A 153 -5.75 -11.28 -18.34
N ASN A 154 -6.12 -10.84 -19.53
CA ASN A 154 -5.55 -9.68 -20.20
C ASN A 154 -6.25 -8.36 -19.85
N TYR A 155 -7.35 -8.40 -19.08
CA TYR A 155 -8.00 -7.19 -18.63
C TYR A 155 -7.21 -6.54 -17.50
N LYS A 156 -6.74 -5.34 -17.75
CA LYS A 156 -6.05 -4.49 -16.77
C LYS A 156 -6.89 -3.26 -16.55
N GLY A 157 -7.56 -3.19 -15.42
CA GLY A 157 -8.44 -2.08 -15.14
C GLY A 157 -8.80 -1.97 -13.68
N ILE A 158 -9.60 -0.97 -13.37
CA ILE A 158 -10.18 -0.75 -12.04
C ILE A 158 -11.64 -1.17 -12.11
N TYR A 159 -12.06 -2.02 -11.21
CA TYR A 159 -13.45 -2.41 -11.06
C TYR A 159 -14.15 -1.42 -10.14
N LEU A 160 -15.30 -0.93 -10.59
CA LEU A 160 -16.14 -0.03 -9.80
C LEU A 160 -17.38 -0.77 -9.34
N GLU A 161 -17.70 -0.68 -8.08
CA GLU A 161 -18.95 -1.19 -7.54
C GLU A 161 -20.12 -0.38 -8.11
N HIS A 162 -21.12 -1.06 -8.70
CA HIS A 162 -22.27 -0.43 -9.34
C HIS A 162 -23.47 -1.39 -9.41
N ASP A 163 -24.64 -0.86 -9.65
CA ASP A 163 -25.89 -1.60 -9.88
C ASP A 163 -26.65 -1.06 -11.09
N TRP A 164 -27.57 -1.89 -11.60
CA TRP A 164 -28.48 -1.55 -12.68
C TRP A 164 -29.92 -1.79 -12.24
N ILE A 165 -30.77 -0.78 -12.33
CA ILE A 165 -32.17 -0.86 -11.95
C ILE A 165 -33.02 -0.70 -13.20
N ILE A 166 -33.84 -1.73 -13.53
CA ILE A 166 -34.87 -1.68 -14.59
C ILE A 166 -36.13 -1.16 -13.96
N LYS A 167 -36.67 -0.04 -14.48
CA LYS A 167 -37.94 0.55 -14.04
C LYS A 167 -39.06 0.10 -14.92
#